data_02236a0ec79881efe0ce8f1e3196554b
#
_entry.id   02236a0ec79881efe0ce8f1e3196554b
#
_cell.length_a   1.000
_cell.length_b   1.000
_cell.length_c   1.000
_cell.angle_alpha   90.00
_cell.angle_beta   90.00
_cell.angle_gamma   90.00
#
_symmetry.space_group_name_H-M   'P 1'
#
loop_
_entity.id
_entity.type
_entity.pdbx_description
1 polymer ?
#
loop_
_entity_poly.entity_id
_entity_poly.type
_entity_poly.pdbx_seq_one_letter_code
_entity_poly.pdbx_strand_id
1 'polypeptide(L)'
;MYAVIETGGKQYRVEVGTELEVELLDVEPGQAITLDRVLLVADGDESSIGRPLVADAADSAEVLRQARGEKLISFKYRPKARSRVKKGHRQELTVLRITDVRLGKKSAAEAVRKAEADAKTERERLEEAAAKQAAADAALAAKLAKSSAAEDKAKKATTAKSGAKTESKTATKSAVKKPAAKASAADEKAKKPASKADAPKKTTRAKKDE
;
A
#
# COMPACT_ATOMS: atom_id res chain seq x y z
N MET A 1 -14.86 -4.07 -6.57
CA MET A 1 -16.20 -4.36 -6.01
C MET A 1 -16.15 -4.19 -4.50
N TYR A 2 -17.10 -3.47 -3.91
CA TYR A 2 -17.23 -3.34 -2.46
C TYR A 2 -18.69 -3.52 -2.04
N ALA A 3 -18.91 -3.91 -0.79
CA ALA A 3 -20.24 -4.01 -0.21
C ALA A 3 -20.36 -3.15 1.05
N VAL A 4 -21.60 -2.83 1.42
CA VAL A 4 -21.96 -2.26 2.73
C VAL A 4 -22.83 -3.26 3.45
N ILE A 5 -22.31 -3.81 4.54
CA ILE A 5 -22.97 -4.81 5.37
C ILE A 5 -23.46 -4.19 6.67
N GLU A 6 -24.48 -4.79 7.25
CA GLU A 6 -24.98 -4.45 8.58
C GLU A 6 -24.77 -5.62 9.53
N THR A 7 -24.02 -5.38 10.60
CA THR A 7 -23.83 -6.38 11.67
C THR A 7 -23.67 -5.69 13.02
N GLY A 8 -24.21 -6.30 14.11
CA GLY A 8 -24.13 -5.73 15.45
C GLY A 8 -24.76 -4.33 15.58
N GLY A 9 -25.73 -3.97 14.72
CA GLY A 9 -26.36 -2.64 14.69
C GLY A 9 -25.50 -1.54 14.09
N LYS A 10 -24.38 -1.89 13.43
CA LYS A 10 -23.47 -0.97 12.74
C LYS A 10 -23.36 -1.33 11.28
N GLN A 11 -22.99 -0.36 10.45
CA GLN A 11 -22.76 -0.54 9.02
C GLN A 11 -21.27 -0.43 8.73
N TYR A 12 -20.78 -1.33 7.90
CA TYR A 12 -19.38 -1.41 7.53
C TYR A 12 -19.26 -1.47 6.02
N ARG A 13 -18.36 -0.66 5.46
CA ARG A 13 -17.93 -0.82 4.07
C ARG A 13 -16.82 -1.84 4.03
N VAL A 14 -16.98 -2.85 3.17
CA VAL A 14 -16.07 -4.00 3.07
C VAL A 14 -15.68 -4.27 1.63
N GLU A 15 -14.46 -4.76 1.48
CA GLU A 15 -13.88 -5.24 0.23
C GLU A 15 -13.23 -6.61 0.50
N VAL A 16 -12.97 -7.39 -0.54
CA VAL A 16 -12.29 -8.69 -0.39
C VAL A 16 -10.92 -8.48 0.27
N GLY A 17 -10.62 -9.27 1.30
CA GLY A 17 -9.38 -9.18 2.08
C GLY A 17 -9.40 -8.14 3.21
N THR A 18 -10.47 -7.35 3.36
CA THR A 18 -10.60 -6.38 4.47
C THR A 18 -10.75 -7.11 5.80
N GLU A 19 -9.98 -6.67 6.80
CA GLU A 19 -10.15 -7.06 8.20
C GLU A 19 -10.98 -6.00 8.94
N LEU A 20 -11.99 -6.45 9.69
CA LEU A 20 -12.85 -5.54 10.45
C LEU A 20 -13.17 -6.11 11.83
N GLU A 21 -13.40 -5.22 12.78
CA GLU A 21 -13.83 -5.55 14.13
C GLU A 21 -15.34 -5.31 14.24
N VAL A 22 -16.08 -6.39 14.53
CA VAL A 22 -17.53 -6.36 14.74
C VAL A 22 -17.87 -6.69 16.18
N GLU A 23 -19.10 -6.42 16.57
CA GLU A 23 -19.61 -6.89 17.87
C GLU A 23 -19.50 -8.40 17.99
N LEU A 24 -19.42 -8.90 19.23
CA LEU A 24 -19.23 -10.32 19.50
C LEU A 24 -20.21 -11.19 18.72
N LEU A 25 -19.67 -12.11 17.94
CA LEU A 25 -20.40 -13.18 17.29
C LEU A 25 -20.08 -14.51 18.02
N ASP A 26 -21.09 -15.34 18.17
CA ASP A 26 -20.96 -16.67 18.81
C ASP A 26 -20.44 -17.69 17.79
N VAL A 27 -19.22 -17.47 17.33
CA VAL A 27 -18.54 -18.30 16.31
C VAL A 27 -17.09 -18.49 16.74
N GLU A 28 -16.57 -19.69 16.54
CA GLU A 28 -15.19 -20.02 16.90
C GLU A 28 -14.19 -19.44 15.88
N PRO A 29 -12.97 -19.08 16.33
CA PRO A 29 -11.90 -18.67 15.43
C PRO A 29 -11.58 -19.75 14.39
N GLY A 30 -11.38 -19.32 13.12
CA GLY A 30 -11.12 -20.20 11.98
C GLY A 30 -12.39 -20.68 11.27
N GLN A 31 -13.58 -20.38 11.76
CA GLN A 31 -14.83 -20.70 11.07
C GLN A 31 -15.18 -19.65 10.02
N ALA A 32 -15.78 -20.11 8.91
CA ALA A 32 -16.36 -19.26 7.90
C ALA A 32 -17.82 -18.93 8.26
N ILE A 33 -18.18 -17.67 8.10
CA ILE A 33 -19.54 -17.17 8.32
C ILE A 33 -20.04 -16.47 7.08
N THR A 34 -21.35 -16.48 6.88
CA THR A 34 -22.02 -15.72 5.83
C THR A 34 -22.76 -14.55 6.44
N LEU A 35 -22.59 -13.37 5.87
CA LEU A 35 -23.23 -12.12 6.27
C LEU A 35 -24.29 -11.78 5.23
N ASP A 36 -25.56 -12.07 5.56
CA ASP A 36 -26.68 -11.93 4.61
C ASP A 36 -27.28 -10.52 4.58
N ARG A 37 -26.95 -9.67 5.59
CA ARG A 37 -27.48 -8.31 5.67
C ARG A 37 -26.64 -7.33 4.86
N VAL A 38 -26.76 -7.40 3.55
CA VAL A 38 -26.05 -6.53 2.61
C VAL A 38 -27.00 -5.40 2.18
N LEU A 39 -26.60 -4.15 2.44
CA LEU A 39 -27.38 -2.96 2.15
C LEU A 39 -27.10 -2.41 0.76
N LEU A 40 -25.85 -2.53 0.31
CA LEU A 40 -25.38 -2.02 -0.97
C LEU A 40 -24.23 -2.87 -1.47
N VAL A 41 -24.21 -3.12 -2.76
CA VAL A 41 -23.05 -3.66 -3.48
C VAL A 41 -22.72 -2.75 -4.65
N ALA A 42 -21.47 -2.35 -4.79
CA ALA A 42 -20.99 -1.57 -5.92
C ALA A 42 -19.80 -2.23 -6.63
N ASP A 43 -19.86 -2.25 -7.95
CA ASP A 43 -18.85 -2.82 -8.82
C ASP A 43 -18.50 -1.81 -9.92
N GLY A 44 -17.46 -0.99 -9.66
CA GLY A 44 -17.12 0.13 -10.53
C GLY A 44 -18.25 1.15 -10.59
N ASP A 45 -18.83 1.35 -11.77
CA ASP A 45 -19.92 2.30 -12.02
C ASP A 45 -21.31 1.74 -11.72
N GLU A 46 -21.44 0.40 -11.62
CA GLU A 46 -22.71 -0.25 -11.29
C GLU A 46 -22.90 -0.35 -9.77
N SER A 47 -24.07 0.04 -9.27
CA SER A 47 -24.42 -0.10 -7.86
C SER A 47 -25.82 -0.69 -7.68
N SER A 48 -25.91 -1.70 -6.81
CA SER A 48 -27.16 -2.32 -6.36
C SER A 48 -27.48 -1.84 -4.95
N ILE A 49 -28.58 -1.12 -4.78
CA ILE A 49 -29.01 -0.59 -3.47
C ILE A 49 -30.18 -1.42 -2.97
N GLY A 50 -30.07 -1.94 -1.76
CA GLY A 50 -31.12 -2.72 -1.11
C GLY A 50 -32.32 -1.87 -0.66
N ARG A 51 -33.51 -2.51 -0.66
CA ARG A 51 -34.74 -1.90 -0.11
C ARG A 51 -35.47 -2.93 0.78
N PRO A 52 -35.08 -3.16 2.02
CA PRO A 52 -33.90 -2.64 2.73
C PRO A 52 -32.58 -3.38 2.43
N LEU A 53 -32.63 -4.62 1.95
CA LEU A 53 -31.48 -5.47 1.65
C LEU A 53 -31.38 -5.74 0.16
N VAL A 54 -30.17 -5.99 -0.32
CA VAL A 54 -29.93 -6.41 -1.70
C VAL A 54 -30.30 -7.88 -1.81
N ALA A 55 -31.20 -8.20 -2.73
CA ALA A 55 -31.52 -9.59 -3.04
C ALA A 55 -30.31 -10.28 -3.67
N ASP A 56 -30.11 -11.55 -3.34
CA ASP A 56 -29.03 -12.40 -3.86
C ASP A 56 -27.62 -11.90 -3.58
N ALA A 57 -27.45 -11.00 -2.61
CA ALA A 57 -26.14 -10.60 -2.11
C ALA A 57 -25.82 -11.32 -0.80
N ALA A 58 -24.58 -11.83 -0.69
CA ALA A 58 -24.06 -12.46 0.51
C ALA A 58 -22.55 -12.27 0.58
N ASP A 59 -22.07 -11.89 1.75
CA ASP A 59 -20.65 -11.73 1.98
C ASP A 59 -20.13 -12.88 2.83
N SER A 60 -19.06 -13.52 2.38
CA SER A 60 -18.40 -14.59 3.13
C SER A 60 -17.21 -14.01 3.89
N ALA A 61 -17.13 -14.31 5.17
CA ALA A 61 -16.05 -13.89 6.05
C ALA A 61 -15.49 -15.05 6.85
N GLU A 62 -14.22 -14.96 7.21
CA GLU A 62 -13.54 -15.89 8.12
C GLU A 62 -13.30 -15.20 9.45
N VAL A 63 -13.59 -15.88 10.55
CA VAL A 63 -13.31 -15.40 11.90
C VAL A 63 -11.83 -15.61 12.21
N LEU A 64 -11.08 -14.53 12.35
CA LEU A 64 -9.65 -14.63 12.69
C LEU A 64 -9.43 -14.86 14.17
N ARG A 65 -10.10 -14.09 15.02
CA ARG A 65 -9.94 -14.15 16.47
C ARG A 65 -11.06 -13.41 17.20
N GLN A 66 -11.25 -13.77 18.46
CA GLN A 66 -11.99 -12.96 19.42
C GLN A 66 -11.03 -11.95 20.06
N ALA A 67 -11.43 -10.69 20.14
CA ALA A 67 -10.63 -9.59 20.68
C ALA A 67 -11.40 -8.81 21.75
N ARG A 68 -10.69 -8.01 22.52
CA ARG A 68 -11.30 -7.08 23.49
C ARG A 68 -10.86 -5.68 23.16
N GLY A 69 -11.81 -4.80 23.00
CA GLY A 69 -11.62 -3.40 22.68
C GLY A 69 -10.87 -2.60 23.77
N GLU A 70 -10.73 -1.32 23.56
CA GLU A 70 -10.10 -0.42 24.51
C GLU A 70 -10.83 -0.40 25.87
N LYS A 71 -10.07 -0.17 26.94
CA LYS A 71 -10.64 -0.08 28.27
C LYS A 71 -11.33 1.26 28.49
N LEU A 72 -12.64 1.25 28.52
CA LEU A 72 -13.44 2.41 28.90
C LEU A 72 -13.57 2.49 30.43
N ILE A 73 -13.26 3.66 30.99
CA ILE A 73 -13.34 3.89 32.44
C ILE A 73 -14.49 4.87 32.69
N SER A 74 -15.50 4.39 33.42
CA SER A 74 -16.59 5.21 33.93
C SER A 74 -16.32 5.57 35.39
N PHE A 75 -16.34 6.87 35.71
CA PHE A 75 -16.14 7.35 37.06
C PHE A 75 -17.33 8.20 37.49
N LYS A 76 -18.00 7.76 38.56
CA LYS A 76 -19.11 8.47 39.19
C LYS A 76 -18.66 8.98 40.54
N TYR A 77 -18.81 10.29 40.75
CA TYR A 77 -18.45 10.95 41.98
C TYR A 77 -19.65 11.75 42.50
N ARG A 78 -19.93 11.64 43.83
CA ARG A 78 -20.93 12.41 44.54
C ARG A 78 -20.28 13.11 45.74
N PRO A 79 -20.00 14.43 45.68
CA PRO A 79 -19.19 15.10 46.69
C PRO A 79 -19.83 15.08 48.10
N LYS A 80 -21.11 15.34 48.23
CA LYS A 80 -21.80 15.34 49.53
C LYS A 80 -21.90 13.97 50.20
N ALA A 81 -22.07 12.91 49.40
CA ALA A 81 -22.13 11.53 49.87
C ALA A 81 -20.76 10.87 49.94
N ARG A 82 -19.66 11.55 49.57
CA ARG A 82 -18.27 11.01 49.49
C ARG A 82 -18.18 9.70 48.69
N SER A 83 -19.17 9.47 47.83
CA SER A 83 -19.21 8.25 47.01
C SER A 83 -18.32 8.39 45.78
N ARG A 84 -17.45 7.40 45.55
CA ARG A 84 -16.56 7.31 44.41
C ARG A 84 -16.69 5.92 43.83
N VAL A 85 -17.22 5.81 42.62
CA VAL A 85 -17.38 4.52 41.92
C VAL A 85 -16.64 4.59 40.62
N LYS A 86 -15.60 3.77 40.47
CA LYS A 86 -14.83 3.61 39.23
C LYS A 86 -15.12 2.23 38.66
N LYS A 87 -15.63 2.18 37.42
CA LYS A 87 -15.87 0.93 36.68
C LYS A 87 -15.07 0.97 35.39
N GLY A 88 -14.47 -0.15 35.05
CA GLY A 88 -13.81 -0.35 33.76
C GLY A 88 -14.58 -1.38 32.94
N HIS A 89 -14.74 -1.11 31.65
CA HIS A 89 -15.37 -2.01 30.70
C HIS A 89 -14.47 -2.17 29.47
N ARG A 90 -14.44 -3.38 28.89
CA ARG A 90 -13.89 -3.65 27.55
C ARG A 90 -14.96 -4.37 26.76
N GLN A 91 -15.28 -3.83 25.59
CA GLN A 91 -16.21 -4.47 24.67
C GLN A 91 -15.54 -5.72 24.10
N GLU A 92 -16.25 -6.82 24.06
CA GLU A 92 -15.84 -8.04 23.37
C GLU A 92 -16.19 -7.88 21.89
N LEU A 93 -15.21 -8.16 21.03
CA LEU A 93 -15.26 -7.96 19.59
C LEU A 93 -14.80 -9.23 18.88
N THR A 94 -15.34 -9.46 17.68
CA THR A 94 -14.88 -10.50 16.78
C THR A 94 -14.15 -9.85 15.61
N VAL A 95 -12.95 -10.30 15.31
CA VAL A 95 -12.18 -9.86 14.14
C VAL A 95 -12.46 -10.80 12.99
N LEU A 96 -13.00 -10.24 11.91
CA LEU A 96 -13.36 -10.94 10.68
C LEU A 96 -12.44 -10.51 9.54
N ARG A 97 -12.19 -11.43 8.61
CA ARG A 97 -11.62 -11.13 7.29
C ARG A 97 -12.63 -11.49 6.22
N ILE A 98 -12.94 -10.54 5.35
CA ILE A 98 -13.85 -10.77 4.22
C ILE A 98 -13.12 -11.62 3.17
N THR A 99 -13.67 -12.79 2.88
CA THR A 99 -13.12 -13.72 1.88
C THR A 99 -13.73 -13.52 0.51
N ASP A 100 -15.04 -13.23 0.45
CA ASP A 100 -15.73 -13.03 -0.80
C ASP A 100 -16.92 -12.08 -0.63
N VAL A 101 -17.20 -11.32 -1.69
CA VAL A 101 -18.39 -10.46 -1.83
C VAL A 101 -19.15 -10.94 -3.06
N ARG A 102 -20.36 -11.44 -2.88
CA ARG A 102 -21.18 -12.02 -3.94
C ARG A 102 -22.40 -11.17 -4.24
N LEU A 103 -22.70 -11.02 -5.53
CA LEU A 103 -23.95 -10.48 -6.04
C LEU A 103 -24.49 -11.39 -7.13
N GLY A 104 -25.48 -12.21 -6.78
CA GLY A 104 -26.00 -13.24 -7.66
C GLY A 104 -24.91 -14.22 -8.11
N LYS A 105 -24.57 -14.16 -9.41
CA LYS A 105 -23.52 -15.00 -10.02
C LYS A 105 -22.12 -14.37 -10.02
N LYS A 106 -22.01 -13.08 -9.71
CA LYS A 106 -20.72 -12.38 -9.67
C LYS A 106 -20.06 -12.57 -8.31
N SER A 107 -18.78 -12.94 -8.30
CA SER A 107 -17.94 -13.07 -7.12
C SER A 107 -16.74 -12.14 -7.22
N ALA A 108 -16.51 -11.32 -6.23
CA ALA A 108 -15.37 -10.42 -6.17
C ALA A 108 -14.05 -11.18 -5.96
N ALA A 109 -14.06 -12.26 -5.21
CA ALA A 109 -12.87 -13.09 -5.00
C ALA A 109 -12.38 -13.75 -6.28
N GLU A 110 -13.29 -14.21 -7.15
CA GLU A 110 -12.92 -14.76 -8.46
C GLU A 110 -12.32 -13.69 -9.37
N ALA A 111 -12.89 -12.47 -9.36
CA ALA A 111 -12.36 -11.35 -10.13
C ALA A 111 -10.95 -10.97 -9.69
N VAL A 112 -10.69 -10.91 -8.38
CA VAL A 112 -9.37 -10.63 -7.81
C VAL A 112 -8.38 -11.74 -8.16
N ARG A 113 -8.74 -13.01 -7.98
CA ARG A 113 -7.88 -14.15 -8.34
C ARG A 113 -7.53 -14.17 -9.83
N LYS A 114 -8.51 -13.84 -10.68
CA LYS A 114 -8.26 -13.76 -12.12
C LYS A 114 -7.30 -12.62 -12.46
N ALA A 115 -7.50 -11.44 -11.88
CA ALA A 115 -6.61 -10.31 -12.08
C ALA A 115 -5.17 -10.59 -11.57
N GLU A 116 -5.03 -11.27 -10.44
CA GLU A 116 -3.72 -11.70 -9.93
C GLU A 116 -3.04 -12.74 -10.84
N ALA A 117 -3.81 -13.70 -11.36
CA ALA A 117 -3.29 -14.69 -12.30
C ALA A 117 -2.83 -14.02 -13.61
N ASP A 118 -3.64 -13.11 -14.15
CA ASP A 118 -3.31 -12.36 -15.35
C ASP A 118 -2.06 -11.48 -15.15
N ALA A 119 -1.98 -10.79 -14.00
CA ALA A 119 -0.82 -9.99 -13.63
C ALA A 119 0.45 -10.84 -13.45
N LYS A 120 0.32 -12.04 -12.89
CA LYS A 120 1.44 -12.97 -12.73
C LYS A 120 1.96 -13.45 -14.10
N THR A 121 1.07 -13.84 -14.99
CA THR A 121 1.46 -14.27 -16.35
C THR A 121 2.08 -13.14 -17.17
N GLU A 122 1.61 -11.90 -16.98
CA GLU A 122 2.19 -10.72 -17.62
C GLU A 122 3.61 -10.44 -17.10
N ARG A 123 3.81 -10.54 -15.78
CA ARG A 123 5.17 -10.41 -15.18
C ARG A 123 6.12 -11.47 -15.70
N GLU A 124 5.71 -12.74 -15.76
CA GLU A 124 6.52 -13.82 -16.33
C GLU A 124 6.89 -13.56 -17.81
N ARG A 125 5.95 -13.05 -18.61
CA ARG A 125 6.23 -12.65 -20.00
C ARG A 125 7.21 -11.50 -20.10
N LEU A 126 7.10 -10.50 -19.23
CA LEU A 126 8.04 -9.37 -19.19
C LEU A 126 9.43 -9.81 -18.75
N GLU A 127 9.53 -10.68 -17.76
CA GLU A 127 10.81 -11.24 -17.32
C GLU A 127 11.47 -12.10 -18.42
N GLU A 128 10.69 -12.92 -19.11
CA GLU A 128 11.20 -13.72 -20.24
C GLU A 128 11.64 -12.83 -21.40
N ALA A 129 10.89 -11.78 -21.71
CA ALA A 129 11.26 -10.81 -22.73
C ALA A 129 12.54 -10.05 -22.36
N ALA A 130 12.66 -9.61 -21.11
CA ALA A 130 13.86 -8.96 -20.59
C ALA A 130 15.09 -9.89 -20.62
N ALA A 131 14.90 -11.16 -20.26
CA ALA A 131 15.97 -12.15 -20.33
C ALA A 131 16.43 -12.40 -21.78
N LYS A 132 15.51 -12.47 -22.74
CA LYS A 132 15.84 -12.61 -24.17
C LYS A 132 16.55 -11.37 -24.70
N GLN A 133 16.13 -10.16 -24.28
CA GLN A 133 16.83 -8.93 -24.67
C GLN A 133 18.25 -8.88 -24.08
N ALA A 134 18.39 -9.18 -22.79
CA ALA A 134 19.73 -9.25 -22.17
C ALA A 134 20.65 -10.27 -22.83
N ALA A 135 20.13 -11.43 -23.22
CA ALA A 135 20.91 -12.43 -23.97
C ALA A 135 21.31 -11.95 -25.37
N ALA A 136 20.40 -11.23 -26.06
CA ALA A 136 20.68 -10.65 -27.37
C ALA A 136 21.74 -9.54 -27.27
N ASP A 137 21.64 -8.68 -26.28
CA ASP A 137 22.58 -7.59 -26.01
C ASP A 137 23.96 -8.13 -25.62
N ALA A 138 24.01 -9.20 -24.82
CA ALA A 138 25.25 -9.89 -24.48
C ALA A 138 25.91 -10.54 -25.73
N ALA A 139 25.11 -11.12 -26.61
CA ALA A 139 25.60 -11.68 -27.88
C ALA A 139 26.12 -10.60 -28.83
N LEU A 140 25.45 -9.44 -28.89
CA LEU A 140 25.91 -8.27 -29.65
C LEU A 140 27.22 -7.69 -29.09
N ALA A 141 27.28 -7.53 -27.76
CA ALA A 141 28.50 -7.09 -27.09
C ALA A 141 29.67 -8.01 -27.32
N ALA A 142 29.43 -9.33 -27.28
CA ALA A 142 30.47 -10.32 -27.59
C ALA A 142 30.95 -10.29 -29.06
N LYS A 143 30.05 -9.99 -29.99
CA LYS A 143 30.41 -9.79 -31.41
C LYS A 143 31.23 -8.52 -31.62
N LEU A 144 30.82 -7.41 -30.97
CA LEU A 144 31.58 -6.15 -31.02
C LEU A 144 32.97 -6.29 -30.40
N ALA A 145 33.10 -6.99 -29.27
CA ALA A 145 34.38 -7.25 -28.64
C ALA A 145 35.30 -8.12 -29.51
N LYS A 146 34.73 -9.06 -30.27
CA LYS A 146 35.51 -9.87 -31.23
C LYS A 146 35.95 -9.07 -32.47
N SER A 147 35.12 -8.13 -32.96
CA SER A 147 35.46 -7.27 -34.09
C SER A 147 36.53 -6.26 -33.70
N SER A 148 36.45 -5.64 -32.53
CA SER A 148 37.47 -4.69 -32.03
C SER A 148 38.83 -5.39 -31.78
N ALA A 149 38.82 -6.62 -31.25
CA ALA A 149 40.03 -7.41 -31.07
C ALA A 149 40.66 -7.85 -32.40
N ALA A 150 39.87 -8.01 -33.46
CA ALA A 150 40.37 -8.30 -34.81
C ALA A 150 40.99 -7.05 -35.48
N GLU A 151 40.40 -5.86 -35.27
CA GLU A 151 40.96 -4.60 -35.76
C GLU A 151 42.25 -4.20 -35.05
N ASP A 152 42.35 -4.43 -33.75
CA ASP A 152 43.58 -4.17 -32.98
C ASP A 152 44.71 -5.13 -33.39
N LYS A 153 44.36 -6.37 -33.76
CA LYS A 153 45.34 -7.34 -34.29
C LYS A 153 45.82 -6.96 -35.70
N ALA A 154 44.94 -6.41 -36.53
CA ALA A 154 45.27 -5.90 -37.86
C ALA A 154 46.14 -4.62 -37.78
N LYS A 155 45.84 -3.70 -36.87
CA LYS A 155 46.67 -2.49 -36.62
C LYS A 155 48.06 -2.83 -36.09
N LYS A 156 48.18 -3.86 -35.23
CA LYS A 156 49.47 -4.27 -34.68
C LYS A 156 50.36 -4.98 -35.71
N ALA A 157 49.77 -5.54 -36.76
CA ALA A 157 50.54 -6.18 -37.86
C ALA A 157 51.07 -5.16 -38.89
N THR A 158 50.43 -3.97 -39.01
CA THR A 158 50.89 -2.91 -39.93
C THR A 158 51.94 -1.99 -39.33
N THR A 159 52.04 -1.87 -38.00
CA THR A 159 53.05 -1.05 -37.31
C THR A 159 54.42 -1.74 -37.15
N ALA A 160 54.56 -3.03 -37.48
CA ALA A 160 55.83 -3.76 -37.38
C ALA A 160 56.73 -3.65 -38.62
N LYS A 161 56.33 -2.88 -39.66
CA LYS A 161 57.09 -2.80 -40.91
C LYS A 161 57.60 -1.41 -41.30
N SER A 162 57.59 -0.42 -40.42
CA SER A 162 58.25 0.88 -40.66
C SER A 162 58.88 1.39 -39.39
N GLY A 163 59.99 0.82 -39.02
CA GLY A 163 60.89 1.34 -37.99
C GLY A 163 62.21 1.70 -38.59
N ALA A 164 62.41 2.94 -38.96
CA ALA A 164 63.73 3.58 -38.93
C ALA A 164 63.59 5.09 -39.14
N LYS A 165 64.17 5.81 -38.19
CA LYS A 165 64.73 7.16 -38.35
C LYS A 165 63.76 8.36 -38.34
N THR A 166 63.68 9.07 -37.25
CA THR A 166 64.48 10.30 -36.98
C THR A 166 64.01 10.94 -35.65
N GLU A 167 65.03 11.32 -34.91
CA GLU A 167 64.96 12.18 -33.73
C GLU A 167 64.46 13.58 -34.09
N SER A 168 63.66 14.25 -33.29
CA SER A 168 64.03 15.47 -32.59
C SER A 168 62.79 16.20 -32.01
N LYS A 169 62.91 16.55 -30.73
CA LYS A 169 62.55 17.77 -30.06
C LYS A 169 61.19 18.45 -30.39
N THR A 170 60.28 18.49 -29.45
CA THR A 170 60.03 19.71 -28.63
C THR A 170 58.86 19.49 -27.65
N ALA A 171 59.07 19.97 -26.49
CA ALA A 171 58.12 20.03 -25.40
C ALA A 171 57.01 21.08 -25.69
N THR A 172 55.78 20.76 -25.40
CA THR A 172 54.89 21.78 -24.88
C THR A 172 53.73 21.15 -24.06
N LYS A 173 53.63 21.66 -22.92
CA LYS A 173 52.66 21.57 -21.82
C LYS A 173 51.27 21.92 -22.31
N SER A 174 50.26 21.10 -22.05
CA SER A 174 48.93 21.66 -21.72
C SER A 174 48.11 20.67 -20.89
N ALA A 175 47.67 21.22 -19.81
CA ALA A 175 46.81 20.62 -18.80
C ALA A 175 45.41 20.33 -19.35
N VAL A 176 44.88 19.16 -19.13
CA VAL A 176 43.46 18.88 -19.35
C VAL A 176 42.79 18.60 -18.02
N LYS A 177 41.91 19.47 -17.75
CA LYS A 177 41.02 19.66 -16.65
C LYS A 177 40.01 18.48 -16.52
N LYS A 178 40.01 17.85 -15.38
CA LYS A 178 39.01 16.84 -14.93
C LYS A 178 37.72 17.57 -14.53
N PRO A 179 36.53 17.18 -14.97
CA PRO A 179 35.31 17.72 -14.35
C PRO A 179 34.93 16.88 -13.13
N ALA A 180 34.86 17.55 -12.01
CA ALA A 180 34.35 17.04 -10.75
C ALA A 180 32.84 16.90 -10.78
N ALA A 181 32.32 15.75 -10.36
CA ALA A 181 30.93 15.52 -10.07
C ALA A 181 30.55 16.28 -8.80
N LYS A 182 29.55 17.14 -8.94
CA LYS A 182 28.99 17.94 -7.85
C LYS A 182 27.77 17.20 -7.29
N ALA A 183 27.92 16.60 -6.11
CA ALA A 183 26.79 16.18 -5.29
C ALA A 183 26.19 17.41 -4.61
N SER A 184 24.91 17.69 -4.86
CA SER A 184 24.15 18.68 -4.11
C SER A 184 23.23 17.95 -3.14
N ALA A 185 23.56 17.97 -1.87
CA ALA A 185 22.67 17.71 -0.76
C ALA A 185 21.83 18.98 -0.56
N ALA A 186 20.51 18.86 -0.71
CA ALA A 186 19.56 19.88 -0.27
C ALA A 186 18.92 19.40 1.03
N ASP A 187 19.33 20.04 2.09
CA ASP A 187 18.73 20.03 3.43
C ASP A 187 17.49 20.94 3.36
N GLU A 188 16.30 20.39 3.45
CA GLU A 188 15.07 21.18 3.56
C GLU A 188 14.43 20.92 4.92
N LYS A 189 14.74 21.82 5.81
CA LYS A 189 14.25 21.98 7.16
C LYS A 189 12.79 22.44 7.15
N ALA A 190 11.85 21.50 7.24
CA ALA A 190 10.43 21.79 7.34
C ALA A 190 10.10 22.48 8.67
N LYS A 191 9.70 23.71 8.56
CA LYS A 191 9.26 24.64 9.60
C LYS A 191 7.81 24.30 9.98
N LYS A 192 7.61 23.85 11.21
CA LYS A 192 6.33 23.58 11.86
C LYS A 192 5.58 24.90 12.12
N PRO A 193 4.34 25.09 11.70
CA PRO A 193 3.55 26.23 12.16
C PRO A 193 2.88 25.91 13.51
N ALA A 194 3.15 26.75 14.47
CA ALA A 194 2.45 26.78 15.77
C ALA A 194 1.02 27.32 15.59
N SER A 195 0.01 26.50 15.86
CA SER A 195 -1.37 26.97 15.97
C SER A 195 -1.61 27.52 17.37
N LYS A 196 -1.88 28.81 17.44
CA LYS A 196 -2.39 29.53 18.60
C LYS A 196 -3.78 28.97 18.99
N ALA A 197 -3.86 28.44 20.19
CA ALA A 197 -5.14 28.13 20.83
C ALA A 197 -5.83 29.43 21.21
N ASP A 198 -7.02 29.64 20.67
CA ASP A 198 -7.94 30.70 21.07
C ASP A 198 -8.80 30.16 22.21
N ALA A 199 -8.77 30.84 23.36
CA ALA A 199 -9.52 30.48 24.55
C ALA A 199 -10.95 31.02 24.45
N PRO A 200 -12.00 30.24 24.79
CA PRO A 200 -13.36 30.76 24.78
C PRO A 200 -13.62 31.70 25.98
N LYS A 201 -14.11 32.91 25.68
CA LYS A 201 -14.57 33.92 26.62
C LYS A 201 -15.68 33.38 27.50
N LYS A 202 -15.50 33.51 28.82
CA LYS A 202 -16.54 33.38 29.83
C LYS A 202 -17.67 34.40 29.59
N THR A 203 -18.85 33.92 29.27
CA THR A 203 -20.09 34.71 29.35
C THR A 203 -20.59 34.65 30.78
N THR A 204 -20.56 35.79 31.42
CA THR A 204 -21.21 36.08 32.73
C THR A 204 -22.71 36.02 32.54
N ARG A 205 -23.36 35.07 33.25
CA ARG A 205 -24.80 34.94 33.34
C ARG A 205 -25.32 35.98 34.35
N ALA A 206 -26.04 36.96 33.84
CA ALA A 206 -26.76 37.93 34.65
C ALA A 206 -27.83 37.22 35.52
N LYS A 207 -27.85 37.52 36.81
CA LYS A 207 -28.94 37.26 37.74
C LYS A 207 -30.15 38.10 37.31
N LYS A 208 -31.30 37.47 37.19
CA LYS A 208 -32.59 38.12 37.15
C LYS A 208 -33.37 37.64 38.36
N ASP A 209 -33.56 38.55 39.32
CA ASP A 209 -34.47 38.42 40.42
C ASP A 209 -35.90 38.64 39.88
N GLU A 210 -36.79 37.70 40.15
CA GLU A 210 -38.20 37.90 40.55
C GLU A 210 -38.77 36.56 41.01
#